data_49f302336e2f01fff89142d793b6b355
#
_entry.id   49f302336e2f01fff89142d793b6b355
#
_cell.length_a   1.000
_cell.length_b   1.000
_cell.length_c   1.000
_cell.angle_alpha   90.00
_cell.angle_beta   90.00
_cell.angle_gamma   90.00
#
_symmetry.space_group_name_H-M   'P 1'
#
loop_
_entity.id
_entity.type
_entity.pdbx_description
1 polymer ?
#
loop_
_entity_poly.entity_id
_entity_poly.type
_entity_poly.pdbx_seq_one_letter_code
_entity_poly.pdbx_strand_id
1 'polypeptide(L)'
;PEAEKHLPQRQGYIVTGNPVRPEILAADRAAARARLGVRPGQLCLLSFGGSLGAQTINEAVAALMAWHVPEGKLHHIHATGRYGVELLPRLLREKGVAYENNPNLDIREYIHDMPDCLAAADLVIARAGAITLAELTAVGRASVLIPSPNVAENHQYHNAMVLANHKAAVVIEEKDLTGEKLVAAVKEMTADPEKLREIGLAAKALGVPNACGHITDELLDLYKTHRK
;
A
#
# COMPACT_ATOMS: atom_id res chain seq x y z
N PRO A 1 -1.12 18.55 1.23
CA PRO A 1 -1.71 19.86 0.89
C PRO A 1 -3.19 19.97 1.29
N GLU A 2 -3.98 18.86 1.22
CA GLU A 2 -5.42 18.92 1.53
C GLU A 2 -5.73 18.86 3.03
N ALA A 3 -4.80 18.43 3.86
CA ALA A 3 -4.96 18.42 5.32
C ALA A 3 -5.27 19.82 5.89
N GLU A 4 -4.78 20.87 5.26
CA GLU A 4 -5.03 22.27 5.67
C GLU A 4 -6.53 22.63 5.65
N LYS A 5 -7.31 22.00 4.75
CA LYS A 5 -8.76 22.26 4.63
C LYS A 5 -9.57 21.77 5.85
N HIS A 6 -9.00 20.84 6.61
CA HIS A 6 -9.62 20.20 7.76
C HIS A 6 -9.08 20.71 9.10
N LEU A 7 -8.06 21.60 9.08
CA LEU A 7 -7.52 22.19 10.29
C LEU A 7 -8.27 23.48 10.63
N PRO A 8 -8.41 23.81 11.93
CA PRO A 8 -8.94 25.12 12.34
C PRO A 8 -8.13 26.22 11.66
N GLN A 9 -8.78 27.27 11.16
CA GLN A 9 -8.08 28.43 10.58
C GLN A 9 -7.26 29.16 11.66
N ARG A 10 -6.09 28.63 11.95
CA ARG A 10 -5.07 29.28 12.79
C ARG A 10 -3.87 29.61 11.90
N GLN A 11 -3.33 30.80 12.06
CA GLN A 11 -2.06 31.17 11.43
C GLN A 11 -0.95 30.25 11.96
N GLY A 12 -0.11 29.72 11.07
CA GLY A 12 1.11 29.03 11.45
C GLY A 12 1.17 27.54 11.20
N TYR A 13 0.30 26.96 10.36
CA TYR A 13 0.48 25.56 9.90
C TYR A 13 1.45 25.52 8.72
N ILE A 14 2.39 24.58 8.78
CA ILE A 14 3.31 24.27 7.70
C ILE A 14 3.11 22.81 7.31
N VAL A 15 2.82 22.55 6.04
CA VAL A 15 2.67 21.20 5.52
C VAL A 15 4.03 20.66 5.11
N THR A 16 4.60 19.80 5.94
CA THR A 16 5.90 19.17 5.71
C THR A 16 5.83 17.83 5.00
N GLY A 17 4.67 17.18 4.97
CA GLY A 17 4.52 15.78 4.59
C GLY A 17 4.82 14.82 5.75
N ASN A 18 4.64 13.51 5.51
CA ASN A 18 5.02 12.46 6.46
C ASN A 18 6.41 11.92 6.14
N PRO A 19 7.28 11.73 7.13
CA PRO A 19 8.60 11.14 6.93
C PRO A 19 8.50 9.75 6.31
N VAL A 20 9.30 9.50 5.30
CA VAL A 20 9.46 8.19 4.66
C VAL A 20 10.84 7.65 5.01
N ARG A 21 10.91 6.38 5.35
CA ARG A 21 12.18 5.72 5.68
C ARG A 21 13.15 5.78 4.50
N PRO A 22 14.41 6.18 4.71
CA PRO A 22 15.39 6.30 3.63
C PRO A 22 15.58 4.98 2.83
N GLU A 23 15.47 3.84 3.50
CA GLU A 23 15.62 2.52 2.88
C GLU A 23 14.55 2.26 1.81
N ILE A 24 13.33 2.82 1.97
CA ILE A 24 12.26 2.72 0.98
C ILE A 24 12.60 3.52 -0.28
N LEU A 25 13.20 4.70 -0.10
CA LEU A 25 13.58 5.57 -1.22
C LEU A 25 14.82 5.04 -1.96
N ALA A 26 15.71 4.34 -1.25
CA ALA A 26 16.96 3.80 -1.78
C ALA A 26 16.84 2.38 -2.37
N ALA A 27 15.73 1.68 -2.15
CA ALA A 27 15.57 0.29 -2.58
C ALA A 27 15.59 0.15 -4.11
N ASP A 28 16.52 -0.68 -4.60
CA ASP A 28 16.61 -1.00 -6.03
C ASP A 28 15.59 -2.06 -6.43
N ARG A 29 14.77 -1.74 -7.43
CA ARG A 29 13.69 -2.59 -7.89
C ARG A 29 14.16 -3.93 -8.44
N ALA A 30 15.23 -3.94 -9.25
CA ALA A 30 15.71 -5.16 -9.89
C ALA A 30 16.29 -6.12 -8.85
N ALA A 31 17.12 -5.60 -7.94
CA ALA A 31 17.67 -6.36 -6.84
C ALA A 31 16.57 -6.88 -5.88
N ALA A 32 15.57 -6.06 -5.55
CA ALA A 32 14.44 -6.46 -4.71
C ALA A 32 13.64 -7.61 -5.34
N ARG A 33 13.31 -7.49 -6.64
CA ARG A 33 12.60 -8.55 -7.37
C ARG A 33 13.39 -9.86 -7.40
N ALA A 34 14.70 -9.80 -7.60
CA ALA A 34 15.55 -10.98 -7.57
C ALA A 34 15.55 -11.65 -6.19
N ARG A 35 15.72 -10.88 -5.09
CA ARG A 35 15.67 -11.39 -3.72
C ARG A 35 14.33 -12.03 -3.36
N LEU A 36 13.24 -11.47 -3.84
CA LEU A 36 11.86 -11.93 -3.56
C LEU A 36 11.38 -13.01 -4.54
N GLY A 37 12.21 -13.49 -5.46
CA GLY A 37 11.86 -14.55 -6.40
C GLY A 37 10.85 -14.15 -7.48
N VAL A 38 10.67 -12.85 -7.72
CA VAL A 38 9.79 -12.34 -8.78
C VAL A 38 10.46 -12.50 -10.13
N ARG A 39 9.88 -13.31 -11.01
CA ARG A 39 10.44 -13.64 -12.33
C ARG A 39 10.41 -12.42 -13.28
N PRO A 40 11.32 -12.36 -14.27
CA PRO A 40 11.26 -11.35 -15.31
C PRO A 40 9.88 -11.35 -16.01
N GLY A 41 9.30 -10.16 -16.18
CA GLY A 41 7.99 -9.98 -16.81
C GLY A 41 6.77 -10.39 -15.97
N GLN A 42 6.97 -11.01 -14.80
CA GLN A 42 5.89 -11.35 -13.89
C GLN A 42 5.43 -10.12 -13.10
N LEU A 43 4.13 -9.87 -12.99
CA LEU A 43 3.60 -8.82 -12.11
C LEU A 43 3.75 -9.22 -10.63
N CYS A 44 4.16 -8.25 -9.81
CA CYS A 44 4.29 -8.41 -8.35
C CYS A 44 3.19 -7.65 -7.63
N LEU A 45 2.35 -8.37 -6.91
CA LEU A 45 1.30 -7.86 -6.05
C LEU A 45 1.75 -7.90 -4.60
N LEU A 46 1.60 -6.80 -3.89
CA LEU A 46 1.83 -6.70 -2.46
C LEU A 46 0.52 -6.39 -1.75
N SER A 47 0.17 -7.15 -0.71
CA SER A 47 -1.05 -6.88 0.06
C SER A 47 -0.86 -7.01 1.56
N PHE A 48 -1.46 -6.11 2.34
CA PHE A 48 -1.40 -6.13 3.79
C PHE A 48 -2.51 -5.28 4.44
N GLY A 49 -2.94 -5.72 5.63
CA GLY A 49 -3.99 -5.06 6.41
C GLY A 49 -3.49 -4.27 7.64
N GLY A 50 -2.17 -4.05 7.75
CA GLY A 50 -1.52 -3.51 8.96
C GLY A 50 -0.95 -4.62 9.85
N SER A 51 -0.28 -4.26 10.97
CA SER A 51 0.44 -5.21 11.84
C SER A 51 -0.45 -6.25 12.51
N LEU A 52 -1.67 -5.88 12.87
CA LEU A 52 -2.66 -6.83 13.42
C LEU A 52 -3.37 -7.63 12.32
N GLY A 53 -3.31 -7.15 11.10
CA GLY A 53 -4.11 -7.67 9.98
C GLY A 53 -5.53 -7.09 9.96
N ALA A 54 -6.25 -7.41 8.91
CA ALA A 54 -7.67 -7.08 8.75
C ALA A 54 -8.38 -8.31 8.18
N GLN A 55 -9.35 -8.83 8.93
CA GLN A 55 -10.07 -10.03 8.54
C GLN A 55 -10.69 -9.90 7.14
N THR A 56 -11.38 -8.80 6.88
CA THR A 56 -12.03 -8.51 5.60
C THR A 56 -11.05 -8.49 4.43
N ILE A 57 -9.83 -7.95 4.64
CA ILE A 57 -8.77 -7.96 3.62
C ILE A 57 -8.27 -9.39 3.40
N ASN A 58 -8.01 -10.17 4.47
CA ASN A 58 -7.58 -11.56 4.34
C ASN A 58 -8.62 -12.42 3.59
N GLU A 59 -9.92 -12.23 3.88
CA GLU A 59 -11.01 -12.91 3.19
C GLU A 59 -11.06 -12.56 1.69
N ALA A 60 -10.98 -11.28 1.35
CA ALA A 60 -10.95 -10.83 -0.04
C ALA A 60 -9.69 -11.28 -0.78
N VAL A 61 -8.53 -11.26 -0.10
CA VAL A 61 -7.25 -11.74 -0.66
C VAL A 61 -7.27 -13.25 -0.88
N ALA A 62 -7.93 -14.04 -0.03
CA ALA A 62 -8.09 -15.48 -0.30
C ALA A 62 -8.85 -15.75 -1.61
N ALA A 63 -9.88 -14.96 -1.91
CA ALA A 63 -10.58 -15.04 -3.20
C ALA A 63 -9.69 -14.56 -4.36
N LEU A 64 -8.91 -13.52 -4.15
CA LEU A 64 -7.95 -13.02 -5.13
C LEU A 64 -6.88 -14.07 -5.45
N MET A 65 -6.33 -14.77 -4.44
CA MET A 65 -5.38 -15.88 -4.64
C MET A 65 -6.02 -17.03 -5.40
N ALA A 66 -7.28 -17.40 -5.08
CA ALA A 66 -8.00 -18.44 -5.80
C ALA A 66 -8.16 -18.13 -7.29
N TRP A 67 -8.28 -16.85 -7.65
CA TRP A 67 -8.36 -16.43 -9.04
C TRP A 67 -7.02 -16.50 -9.76
N HIS A 68 -5.92 -15.93 -9.19
CA HIS A 68 -4.68 -15.77 -9.96
C HIS A 68 -3.68 -16.91 -9.84
N VAL A 69 -3.74 -17.71 -8.76
CA VAL A 69 -2.78 -18.81 -8.52
C VAL A 69 -2.79 -19.84 -9.64
N PRO A 70 -3.95 -20.31 -10.16
CA PRO A 70 -3.98 -21.26 -11.26
C PRO A 70 -3.34 -20.73 -12.55
N GLU A 71 -3.37 -19.41 -12.77
CA GLU A 71 -2.78 -18.80 -13.96
C GLU A 71 -1.26 -18.62 -13.84
N GLY A 72 -0.71 -18.51 -12.63
CA GLY A 72 0.72 -18.37 -12.35
C GLY A 72 1.36 -17.07 -12.87
N LYS A 73 0.56 -16.09 -13.29
CA LYS A 73 1.03 -14.84 -13.89
C LYS A 73 1.47 -13.78 -12.88
N LEU A 74 0.95 -13.85 -11.66
CA LEU A 74 1.25 -12.91 -10.60
C LEU A 74 2.15 -13.57 -9.55
N HIS A 75 3.12 -12.81 -9.04
CA HIS A 75 3.78 -13.10 -7.76
C HIS A 75 3.09 -12.30 -6.68
N HIS A 76 2.62 -12.94 -5.61
CA HIS A 76 1.82 -12.27 -4.60
C HIS A 76 2.48 -12.40 -3.22
N ILE A 77 2.91 -11.27 -2.68
CA ILE A 77 3.43 -11.13 -1.32
C ILE A 77 2.28 -10.64 -0.45
N HIS A 78 1.95 -11.38 0.61
CA HIS A 78 0.85 -11.02 1.50
C HIS A 78 1.25 -11.11 2.97
N ALA A 79 0.99 -10.03 3.73
CA ALA A 79 1.06 -10.06 5.18
C ALA A 79 -0.34 -10.23 5.78
N THR A 80 -0.55 -11.37 6.43
CA THR A 80 -1.82 -11.72 7.08
C THR A 80 -2.11 -10.84 8.30
N GLY A 81 -1.04 -10.33 8.95
CA GLY A 81 -1.09 -9.80 10.29
C GLY A 81 -1.40 -10.89 11.33
N ARG A 82 -1.24 -10.55 12.60
CA ARG A 82 -1.37 -11.49 13.72
C ARG A 82 -2.69 -12.29 13.70
N TYR A 83 -3.81 -11.63 13.40
CA TYR A 83 -5.13 -12.29 13.41
C TYR A 83 -5.43 -13.11 12.16
N GLY A 84 -4.62 -12.97 11.11
CA GLY A 84 -4.81 -13.67 9.84
C GLY A 84 -4.03 -14.96 9.68
N VAL A 85 -3.08 -15.26 10.61
CA VAL A 85 -2.15 -16.40 10.50
C VAL A 85 -2.86 -17.74 10.34
N GLU A 86 -3.94 -17.98 11.08
CA GLU A 86 -4.74 -19.20 10.98
C GLU A 86 -5.89 -19.07 10.00
N LEU A 87 -6.43 -17.85 9.86
CA LEU A 87 -7.58 -17.57 9.02
C LEU A 87 -7.27 -17.80 7.54
N LEU A 88 -6.19 -17.17 7.03
CA LEU A 88 -5.90 -17.21 5.59
C LEU A 88 -5.60 -18.64 5.09
N PRO A 89 -4.75 -19.45 5.74
CA PRO A 89 -4.53 -20.86 5.33
C PRO A 89 -5.82 -21.68 5.30
N ARG A 90 -6.72 -21.49 6.27
CA ARG A 90 -8.03 -22.15 6.28
C ARG A 90 -8.84 -21.76 5.05
N LEU A 91 -8.98 -20.46 4.76
CA LEU A 91 -9.72 -19.97 3.61
C LEU A 91 -9.15 -20.45 2.28
N LEU A 92 -7.83 -20.53 2.17
CA LEU A 92 -7.16 -21.03 0.96
C LEU A 92 -7.45 -22.52 0.74
N ARG A 93 -7.42 -23.34 1.81
CA ARG A 93 -7.83 -24.76 1.74
C ARG A 93 -9.29 -24.92 1.33
N GLU A 94 -10.20 -24.16 1.93
CA GLU A 94 -11.63 -24.16 1.59
C GLU A 94 -11.88 -23.80 0.12
N LYS A 95 -11.04 -22.93 -0.45
CA LYS A 95 -11.09 -22.54 -1.86
C LYS A 95 -10.28 -23.44 -2.80
N GLY A 96 -9.64 -24.49 -2.29
CA GLY A 96 -8.84 -25.42 -3.09
C GLY A 96 -7.56 -24.79 -3.66
N VAL A 97 -7.02 -23.73 -3.05
CA VAL A 97 -5.80 -23.09 -3.50
C VAL A 97 -4.58 -23.86 -3.03
N ALA A 98 -3.74 -24.28 -3.97
CA ALA A 98 -2.44 -24.87 -3.67
C ALA A 98 -1.45 -23.76 -3.27
N TYR A 99 -1.43 -23.40 -1.99
CA TYR A 99 -0.61 -22.31 -1.48
C TYR A 99 0.72 -22.79 -0.86
N GLU A 100 0.75 -24.01 -0.32
CA GLU A 100 1.96 -24.57 0.30
C GLU A 100 3.05 -24.79 -0.76
N ASN A 101 4.24 -24.28 -0.50
CA ASN A 101 5.39 -24.34 -1.42
C ASN A 101 5.11 -23.77 -2.83
N ASN A 102 4.14 -22.89 -2.97
CA ASN A 102 3.85 -22.26 -4.25
C ASN A 102 4.86 -21.15 -4.53
N PRO A 103 5.67 -21.22 -5.60
CA PRO A 103 6.73 -20.25 -5.87
C PRO A 103 6.20 -18.84 -6.24
N ASN A 104 4.90 -18.71 -6.47
CA ASN A 104 4.24 -17.44 -6.78
C ASN A 104 3.55 -16.80 -5.57
N LEU A 105 3.60 -17.45 -4.40
CA LEU A 105 3.01 -16.94 -3.16
C LEU A 105 4.06 -16.82 -2.07
N ASP A 106 4.12 -15.65 -1.47
CA ASP A 106 4.91 -15.37 -0.29
C ASP A 106 3.97 -14.86 0.80
N ILE A 107 3.50 -15.77 1.65
CA ILE A 107 2.54 -15.51 2.72
C ILE A 107 3.31 -15.41 4.04
N ARG A 108 3.21 -14.28 4.70
CA ARG A 108 3.91 -13.97 5.95
C ARG A 108 2.93 -13.45 7.00
N GLU A 109 3.26 -13.59 8.28
CA GLU A 109 2.53 -12.87 9.33
C GLU A 109 2.81 -11.37 9.24
N TYR A 110 4.09 -11.00 9.06
CA TYR A 110 4.56 -9.62 9.04
C TYR A 110 5.68 -9.43 8.00
N ILE A 111 5.73 -8.25 7.36
CA ILE A 111 6.77 -7.89 6.39
C ILE A 111 7.84 -7.06 7.09
N HIS A 112 9.03 -7.64 7.28
CA HIS A 112 10.19 -6.96 7.87
C HIS A 112 11.02 -6.21 6.83
N ASP A 113 10.99 -6.66 5.58
CA ASP A 113 11.71 -6.13 4.42
C ASP A 113 10.78 -5.29 3.51
N MET A 114 9.93 -4.45 4.12
CA MET A 114 8.98 -3.60 3.39
C MET A 114 9.64 -2.74 2.29
N PRO A 115 10.89 -2.23 2.45
CA PRO A 115 11.59 -1.54 1.36
C PRO A 115 11.69 -2.37 0.09
N ASP A 116 12.09 -3.65 0.20
CA ASP A 116 12.19 -4.56 -0.94
C ASP A 116 10.80 -4.89 -1.52
N CYS A 117 9.83 -5.17 -0.66
CA CYS A 117 8.47 -5.49 -1.09
C CYS A 117 7.83 -4.33 -1.86
N LEU A 118 7.97 -3.09 -1.38
CA LEU A 118 7.48 -1.90 -2.07
C LEU A 118 8.25 -1.63 -3.37
N ALA A 119 9.56 -1.83 -3.38
CA ALA A 119 10.37 -1.66 -4.59
C ALA A 119 9.98 -2.69 -5.67
N ALA A 120 9.74 -3.95 -5.30
CA ALA A 120 9.38 -5.04 -6.21
C ALA A 120 7.95 -4.91 -6.76
N ALA A 121 7.01 -4.39 -5.96
CA ALA A 121 5.59 -4.36 -6.29
C ALA A 121 5.25 -3.55 -7.55
N ASP A 122 4.27 -4.04 -8.31
CA ASP A 122 3.60 -3.32 -9.39
C ASP A 122 2.29 -2.72 -8.89
N LEU A 123 1.59 -3.44 -8.02
CA LEU A 123 0.32 -3.04 -7.42
C LEU A 123 0.34 -3.35 -5.92
N VAL A 124 -0.19 -2.43 -5.12
CA VAL A 124 -0.28 -2.59 -3.67
C VAL A 124 -1.73 -2.55 -3.21
N ILE A 125 -2.15 -3.49 -2.38
CA ILE A 125 -3.45 -3.50 -1.70
C ILE A 125 -3.19 -3.24 -0.22
N ALA A 126 -3.72 -2.15 0.32
CA ALA A 126 -3.44 -1.78 1.71
C ALA A 126 -4.52 -0.92 2.35
N ARG A 127 -4.43 -0.76 3.67
CA ARG A 127 -5.13 0.29 4.41
C ARG A 127 -4.61 1.67 4.02
N ALA A 128 -5.43 2.71 4.19
CA ALA A 128 -5.09 4.08 3.83
C ALA A 128 -4.51 4.88 5.03
N GLY A 129 -3.61 4.26 5.79
CA GLY A 129 -2.86 4.95 6.85
C GLY A 129 -1.90 5.98 6.28
N ALA A 130 -1.73 7.11 6.95
CA ALA A 130 -0.95 8.25 6.46
C ALA A 130 0.50 7.87 6.08
N ILE A 131 1.17 7.03 6.88
CA ILE A 131 2.53 6.55 6.59
C ILE A 131 2.54 5.65 5.35
N THR A 132 1.60 4.72 5.24
CA THR A 132 1.47 3.86 4.06
C THR A 132 1.30 4.69 2.79
N LEU A 133 0.43 5.71 2.81
CA LEU A 133 0.24 6.59 1.66
C LEU A 133 1.47 7.42 1.35
N ALA A 134 2.20 7.90 2.36
CA ALA A 134 3.46 8.61 2.15
C ALA A 134 4.50 7.71 1.48
N GLU A 135 4.63 6.46 1.91
CA GLU A 135 5.53 5.48 1.31
C GLU A 135 5.12 5.15 -0.14
N LEU A 136 3.83 4.86 -0.39
CA LEU A 136 3.31 4.55 -1.73
C LEU A 136 3.52 5.69 -2.73
N THR A 137 3.24 6.93 -2.29
CA THR A 137 3.41 8.11 -3.13
C THR A 137 4.88 8.43 -3.37
N ALA A 138 5.74 8.29 -2.37
CA ALA A 138 7.17 8.53 -2.51
C ALA A 138 7.83 7.60 -3.54
N VAL A 139 7.43 6.32 -3.57
CA VAL A 139 7.95 5.35 -4.54
C VAL A 139 7.13 5.25 -5.83
N GLY A 140 5.97 5.90 -5.90
CA GLY A 140 5.11 5.93 -7.09
C GLY A 140 4.47 4.56 -7.38
N ARG A 141 3.80 3.95 -6.39
CA ARG A 141 3.12 2.66 -6.59
C ARG A 141 1.63 2.84 -6.82
N ALA A 142 1.12 2.16 -7.86
CA ALA A 142 -0.30 2.00 -8.04
C ALA A 142 -0.90 1.23 -6.85
N SER A 143 -2.10 1.60 -6.41
CA SER A 143 -2.69 0.95 -5.24
C SER A 143 -4.21 0.80 -5.30
N VAL A 144 -4.70 -0.26 -4.65
CA VAL A 144 -6.08 -0.42 -4.21
C VAL A 144 -6.10 -0.15 -2.71
N LEU A 145 -6.76 0.91 -2.32
CA LEU A 145 -6.84 1.34 -0.93
C LEU A 145 -8.16 0.90 -0.30
N ILE A 146 -8.06 0.28 0.86
CA ILE A 146 -9.20 -0.21 1.65
C ILE A 146 -9.17 0.53 2.99
N PRO A 147 -9.80 1.72 3.08
CA PRO A 147 -9.82 2.50 4.31
C PRO A 147 -10.42 1.71 5.47
N SER A 148 -9.80 1.78 6.66
CA SER A 148 -10.39 1.22 7.86
C SER A 148 -11.55 2.09 8.33
N PRO A 149 -12.74 1.53 8.62
CA PRO A 149 -13.83 2.28 9.21
C PRO A 149 -13.65 2.52 10.72
N ASN A 150 -12.73 1.77 11.36
CA ASN A 150 -12.52 1.76 12.81
C ASN A 150 -11.43 2.76 13.23
N VAL A 151 -11.49 3.99 12.68
CA VAL A 151 -10.53 5.05 12.99
C VAL A 151 -11.27 6.36 13.25
N ALA A 152 -10.67 7.23 14.09
CA ALA A 152 -11.26 8.51 14.43
C ALA A 152 -11.54 9.34 13.15
N GLU A 153 -12.69 10.01 13.13
CA GLU A 153 -13.09 10.95 12.07
C GLU A 153 -12.98 10.40 10.64
N ASN A 154 -13.04 9.06 10.49
CA ASN A 154 -12.91 8.40 9.19
C ASN A 154 -11.68 8.86 8.37
N HIS A 155 -10.58 9.25 9.05
CA HIS A 155 -9.42 9.87 8.42
C HIS A 155 -8.81 9.02 7.31
N GLN A 156 -8.86 7.67 7.40
CA GLN A 156 -8.33 6.82 6.33
C GLN A 156 -9.14 6.95 5.04
N TYR A 157 -10.46 7.11 5.13
CA TYR A 157 -11.28 7.36 3.95
C TYR A 157 -10.90 8.69 3.28
N HIS A 158 -10.78 9.76 4.06
CA HIS A 158 -10.35 11.06 3.53
C HIS A 158 -8.97 10.98 2.89
N ASN A 159 -8.03 10.33 3.53
CA ASN A 159 -6.70 10.10 2.98
C ASN A 159 -6.73 9.35 1.64
N ALA A 160 -7.52 8.25 1.56
CA ALA A 160 -7.66 7.47 0.33
C ALA A 160 -8.28 8.28 -0.80
N MET A 161 -9.30 9.10 -0.49
CA MET A 161 -10.00 9.92 -1.48
C MET A 161 -9.10 11.02 -2.08
N VAL A 162 -8.09 11.51 -1.35
CA VAL A 162 -7.09 12.41 -1.93
C VAL A 162 -6.39 11.74 -3.11
N LEU A 163 -5.94 10.49 -2.96
CA LEU A 163 -5.29 9.76 -4.04
C LEU A 163 -6.28 9.43 -5.17
N ALA A 164 -7.48 8.99 -4.83
CA ALA A 164 -8.52 8.65 -5.82
C ALA A 164 -8.88 9.85 -6.71
N ASN A 165 -9.08 11.02 -6.10
CA ASN A 165 -9.42 12.25 -6.82
C ASN A 165 -8.32 12.69 -7.81
N HIS A 166 -7.07 12.30 -7.55
CA HIS A 166 -5.93 12.52 -8.43
C HIS A 166 -5.62 11.34 -9.35
N LYS A 167 -6.51 10.33 -9.42
CA LYS A 167 -6.33 9.10 -10.21
C LYS A 167 -5.06 8.32 -9.81
N ALA A 168 -4.63 8.48 -8.57
CA ALA A 168 -3.41 7.88 -8.01
C ALA A 168 -3.67 6.57 -7.26
N ALA A 169 -4.93 6.18 -7.08
CA ALA A 169 -5.35 4.92 -6.48
C ALA A 169 -6.79 4.58 -6.84
N VAL A 170 -7.13 3.30 -6.70
CA VAL A 170 -8.51 2.81 -6.63
C VAL A 170 -8.91 2.68 -5.17
N VAL A 171 -10.12 3.07 -4.79
CA VAL A 171 -10.62 2.96 -3.41
C VAL A 171 -11.80 2.00 -3.36
N ILE A 172 -11.74 1.06 -2.42
CA ILE A 172 -12.87 0.17 -2.09
C ILE A 172 -13.14 0.35 -0.59
N GLU A 173 -14.30 0.91 -0.24
CA GLU A 173 -14.68 0.99 1.17
C GLU A 173 -14.86 -0.42 1.77
N GLU A 174 -14.50 -0.61 3.03
CA GLU A 174 -14.54 -1.94 3.66
C GLU A 174 -15.95 -2.56 3.67
N LYS A 175 -17.00 -1.75 3.81
CA LYS A 175 -18.39 -2.21 3.75
C LYS A 175 -18.78 -2.80 2.39
N ASP A 176 -18.07 -2.40 1.34
CA ASP A 176 -18.29 -2.83 -0.04
C ASP A 176 -17.26 -3.87 -0.51
N LEU A 177 -16.31 -4.22 0.35
CA LEU A 177 -15.24 -5.15 0.01
C LEU A 177 -15.77 -6.58 -0.05
N THR A 178 -15.76 -7.16 -1.24
CA THR A 178 -15.97 -8.60 -1.46
C THR A 178 -14.79 -9.16 -2.23
N GLY A 179 -14.63 -10.50 -2.20
CA GLY A 179 -13.61 -11.15 -3.01
C GLY A 179 -13.75 -10.84 -4.50
N GLU A 180 -14.97 -10.88 -5.01
CA GLU A 180 -15.28 -10.60 -6.43
C GLU A 180 -14.92 -9.15 -6.80
N LYS A 181 -15.25 -8.19 -5.92
CA LYS A 181 -14.96 -6.77 -6.17
C LYS A 181 -13.45 -6.51 -6.17
N LEU A 182 -12.70 -7.13 -5.26
CA LEU A 182 -11.24 -7.02 -5.24
C LEU A 182 -10.62 -7.66 -6.48
N VAL A 183 -11.07 -8.86 -6.86
CA VAL A 183 -10.63 -9.55 -8.09
C VAL A 183 -10.90 -8.69 -9.32
N ALA A 184 -12.09 -8.10 -9.44
CA ALA A 184 -12.45 -7.24 -10.56
C ALA A 184 -11.53 -6.01 -10.64
N ALA A 185 -11.26 -5.34 -9.53
CA ALA A 185 -10.39 -4.18 -9.48
C ALA A 185 -8.94 -4.54 -9.86
N VAL A 186 -8.40 -5.62 -9.30
CA VAL A 186 -7.03 -6.07 -9.61
C VAL A 186 -6.93 -6.50 -11.07
N LYS A 187 -7.91 -7.25 -11.58
CA LYS A 187 -7.96 -7.70 -12.98
C LYS A 187 -7.98 -6.52 -13.94
N GLU A 188 -8.81 -5.51 -13.67
CA GLU A 188 -8.88 -4.30 -14.48
C GLU A 188 -7.56 -3.53 -14.47
N MET A 189 -6.95 -3.36 -13.29
CA MET A 189 -5.70 -2.61 -13.17
C MET A 189 -4.51 -3.35 -13.78
N THR A 190 -4.48 -4.67 -13.73
CA THR A 190 -3.37 -5.49 -14.25
C THR A 190 -3.54 -5.89 -15.72
N ALA A 191 -4.69 -5.63 -16.34
CA ALA A 191 -4.92 -5.93 -17.75
C ALA A 191 -4.06 -5.05 -18.67
N ASP A 192 -3.71 -3.84 -18.24
CA ASP A 192 -2.90 -2.89 -18.99
C ASP A 192 -1.74 -2.37 -18.12
N PRO A 193 -0.49 -2.76 -18.42
CA PRO A 193 0.68 -2.27 -17.71
C PRO A 193 0.87 -0.75 -17.76
N GLU A 194 0.44 -0.09 -18.84
CA GLU A 194 0.51 1.37 -18.94
C GLU A 194 -0.44 2.05 -17.96
N LYS A 195 -1.63 1.49 -17.76
CA LYS A 195 -2.57 1.98 -16.75
C LYS A 195 -1.97 1.93 -15.33
N LEU A 196 -1.29 0.84 -14.96
CA LEU A 196 -0.57 0.74 -13.69
C LEU A 196 0.52 1.81 -13.58
N ARG A 197 1.27 2.02 -14.66
CA ARG A 197 2.32 3.04 -14.71
C ARG A 197 1.76 4.44 -14.56
N GLU A 198 0.67 4.78 -15.23
CA GLU A 198 0.00 6.08 -15.13
C GLU A 198 -0.49 6.36 -13.70
N ILE A 199 -1.15 5.39 -13.07
CA ILE A 199 -1.60 5.50 -11.67
C ILE A 199 -0.39 5.70 -10.73
N GLY A 200 0.69 4.94 -10.93
CA GLY A 200 1.93 5.08 -10.16
C GLY A 200 2.58 6.45 -10.33
N LEU A 201 2.61 7.01 -11.55
CA LEU A 201 3.11 8.36 -11.81
C LEU A 201 2.23 9.43 -11.14
N ALA A 202 0.92 9.27 -11.21
CA ALA A 202 -0.01 10.17 -10.49
C ALA A 202 0.21 10.11 -8.98
N ALA A 203 0.43 8.91 -8.41
CA ALA A 203 0.78 8.75 -7.01
C ALA A 203 2.10 9.45 -6.68
N LYS A 204 3.13 9.28 -7.50
CA LYS A 204 4.45 9.89 -7.31
C LYS A 204 4.39 11.42 -7.30
N ALA A 205 3.52 12.00 -8.11
CA ALA A 205 3.33 13.47 -8.18
C ALA A 205 2.76 14.05 -6.87
N LEU A 206 2.12 13.24 -6.04
CA LEU A 206 1.60 13.62 -4.71
C LEU A 206 2.60 13.40 -3.58
N GLY A 207 3.71 12.70 -3.85
CA GLY A 207 4.71 12.35 -2.85
C GLY A 207 5.54 13.54 -2.37
N VAL A 208 5.94 13.49 -1.11
CA VAL A 208 6.87 14.44 -0.48
C VAL A 208 8.07 13.67 0.07
N PRO A 209 8.99 13.20 -0.80
CA PRO A 209 10.08 12.32 -0.37
C PRO A 209 11.05 13.00 0.61
N ASN A 210 11.18 14.32 0.58
CA ASN A 210 12.03 15.10 1.49
C ASN A 210 11.30 15.63 2.74
N ALA A 211 10.19 15.03 3.15
CA ALA A 211 9.42 15.48 4.31
C ALA A 211 10.27 15.57 5.59
N CYS A 212 11.21 14.65 5.80
CA CYS A 212 12.13 14.68 6.93
C CYS A 212 13.03 15.95 6.91
N GLY A 213 13.55 16.32 5.74
CA GLY A 213 14.31 17.56 5.55
C GLY A 213 13.47 18.80 5.88
N HIS A 214 12.27 18.89 5.34
CA HIS A 214 11.35 20.00 5.63
C HIS A 214 11.06 20.13 7.12
N ILE A 215 10.78 19.03 7.83
CA ILE A 215 10.57 19.05 9.29
C ILE A 215 11.82 19.55 10.02
N THR A 216 12.99 19.07 9.61
CA THR A 216 14.26 19.48 10.23
C THR A 216 14.54 20.97 10.05
N ASP A 217 14.34 21.49 8.85
CA ASP A 217 14.55 22.90 8.52
C ASP A 217 13.62 23.80 9.37
N GLU A 218 12.34 23.45 9.46
CA GLU A 218 11.36 24.17 10.27
C GLU A 218 11.72 24.16 11.77
N LEU A 219 12.17 23.02 12.30
CA LEU A 219 12.60 22.92 13.69
C LEU A 219 13.84 23.79 13.97
N LEU A 220 14.80 23.83 13.03
CA LEU A 220 16.00 24.66 13.15
C LEU A 220 15.66 26.13 13.11
N ASP A 221 14.72 26.55 12.28
CA ASP A 221 14.30 27.94 12.17
C ASP A 221 13.52 28.39 13.41
N LEU A 222 12.64 27.56 13.95
CA LEU A 222 11.98 27.80 15.24
C LEU A 222 13.00 27.94 16.36
N TYR A 223 14.00 27.07 16.42
CA TYR A 223 15.05 27.14 17.44
C TYR A 223 15.88 28.45 17.37
N LYS A 224 16.24 28.87 16.15
CA LYS A 224 16.99 30.14 15.96
C LYS A 224 16.16 31.37 16.35
N THR A 225 14.86 31.33 16.05
CA THR A 225 13.94 32.46 16.32
C THR A 225 13.69 32.65 17.82
N HIS A 226 13.63 31.55 18.59
CA HIS A 226 13.37 31.61 20.05
C HIS A 226 14.63 31.83 20.91
N ARG A 227 15.81 31.88 20.31
CA ARG A 227 17.06 32.20 21.00
C ARG A 227 17.43 33.69 20.96
N LYS A 228 16.63 34.53 20.31
CA LYS A 228 16.76 35.98 20.35
C LYS A 228 15.82 36.56 21.39
#